data_2fab5f0be0b9998f2d359ee578b7ec96
#
_entry.id   2fab5f0be0b9998f2d359ee578b7ec96
#
_cell.length_a   1.000
_cell.length_b   1.000
_cell.length_c   1.000
_cell.angle_alpha   90.00
_cell.angle_beta   90.00
_cell.angle_gamma   90.00
#
_symmetry.space_group_name_H-M   'P 1'
#
loop_
_entity.id
_entity.type
_entity.pdbx_description
1 polymer ?
#
loop_
_entity_poly.entity_id
_entity_poly.type
_entity_poly.pdbx_seq_one_letter_code
_entity_poly.pdbx_strand_id
1 'polypeptide(L)'
;FWDTMRSLQPGISFSPLGEPSFNVQIGDIQEGDATLDEIFRYLELADKPCIVAIDEFQQINTFPENNIEAKLRTYVQQCHNAQFIFSGSQRHTMSAMFMNASRPFYQSVSVMHLDSIDMKVYDTFAKALFAEGNRTLADGVTEAVYAISNGVTWYTQKLFNTLYSGTPEGATSQVKDVQNALDYIIKTQAYS
;
A
#
# COMPACT_ATOMS: atom_id res chain seq x y z
N PHE A 1 -1.15 2.68 -29.06
CA PHE A 1 -1.24 3.66 -27.96
C PHE A 1 -2.69 4.04 -27.64
N TRP A 2 -3.47 4.54 -28.62
CA TRP A 2 -4.86 4.97 -28.39
C TRP A 2 -5.80 3.80 -28.05
N ASP A 3 -5.57 2.61 -28.61
CA ASP A 3 -6.36 1.42 -28.31
C ASP A 3 -6.03 0.85 -26.94
N THR A 4 -4.75 0.88 -26.55
CA THR A 4 -4.30 0.55 -25.19
C THR A 4 -4.87 1.54 -24.17
N MET A 5 -4.90 2.84 -24.48
CA MET A 5 -5.50 3.86 -23.59
C MET A 5 -7.01 3.69 -23.45
N ARG A 6 -7.71 3.12 -24.43
CA ARG A 6 -9.15 2.78 -24.32
C ARG A 6 -9.43 1.58 -23.43
N SER A 7 -8.49 0.64 -23.31
CA SER A 7 -8.60 -0.50 -22.41
C SER A 7 -8.20 -0.15 -20.96
N LEU A 8 -7.55 1.00 -20.74
CA LEU A 8 -7.23 1.50 -19.43
C LEU A 8 -8.48 2.11 -18.78
N GLN A 9 -8.88 1.61 -17.64
CA GLN A 9 -9.93 2.23 -16.83
C GLN A 9 -9.27 3.17 -15.81
N PRO A 10 -9.26 4.49 -16.06
CA PRO A 10 -8.69 5.45 -15.14
C PRO A 10 -9.57 5.53 -13.88
N GLY A 11 -9.05 5.11 -12.76
CA GLY A 11 -9.61 5.38 -11.46
C GLY A 11 -8.92 6.58 -10.82
N ILE A 12 -9.68 7.54 -10.33
CA ILE A 12 -9.14 8.64 -9.53
C ILE A 12 -9.44 8.29 -8.07
N SER A 13 -8.40 8.12 -7.27
CA SER A 13 -8.51 8.02 -5.82
C SER A 13 -7.85 9.24 -5.18
N PHE A 14 -8.36 9.65 -4.02
CA PHE A 14 -7.79 10.75 -3.27
C PHE A 14 -7.11 10.18 -2.03
N SER A 15 -5.88 10.62 -1.76
CA SER A 15 -5.21 10.32 -0.49
C SER A 15 -5.99 10.97 0.67
N PRO A 16 -5.80 10.52 1.92
CA PRO A 16 -6.37 11.18 3.09
C PRO A 16 -6.00 12.66 3.23
N LEU A 17 -4.96 13.10 2.53
CA LEU A 17 -4.51 14.49 2.45
C LEU A 17 -5.14 15.26 1.28
N GLY A 18 -6.07 14.65 0.53
CA GLY A 18 -6.76 15.29 -0.60
C GLY A 18 -5.96 15.35 -1.89
N GLU A 19 -4.78 14.73 -1.95
CA GLU A 19 -3.99 14.67 -3.18
C GLU A 19 -4.57 13.63 -4.15
N PRO A 20 -4.78 13.99 -5.43
CA PRO A 20 -5.29 13.04 -6.40
C PRO A 20 -4.21 12.01 -6.75
N SER A 21 -4.55 10.73 -6.62
CA SER A 21 -3.77 9.63 -7.17
C SER A 21 -4.52 9.00 -8.32
N PHE A 22 -3.81 8.73 -9.42
CA PHE A 22 -4.39 8.09 -10.58
C PHE A 22 -4.05 6.60 -10.53
N ASN A 23 -5.10 5.77 -10.43
CA ASN A 23 -4.97 4.33 -10.61
C ASN A 23 -5.43 3.97 -12.01
N VAL A 24 -4.65 3.18 -12.71
CA VAL A 24 -5.02 2.67 -14.01
C VAL A 24 -5.25 1.17 -13.87
N GLN A 25 -6.48 0.72 -14.05
CA GLN A 25 -6.79 -0.70 -14.19
C GLN A 25 -6.80 -1.06 -15.67
N ILE A 26 -6.14 -2.14 -16.02
CA ILE A 26 -6.17 -2.68 -17.37
C ILE A 26 -7.40 -3.58 -17.47
N GLY A 27 -8.34 -3.23 -18.34
CA GLY A 27 -9.51 -4.07 -18.63
C GLY A 27 -9.13 -5.35 -19.39
N ASP A 28 -10.11 -6.19 -19.70
CA ASP A 28 -9.91 -7.46 -20.46
C ASP A 28 -9.13 -7.22 -21.75
N ILE A 29 -7.86 -7.63 -21.76
CA ILE A 29 -6.96 -7.49 -22.90
C ILE A 29 -6.87 -8.85 -23.59
N GLN A 30 -7.32 -8.92 -24.82
CA GLN A 30 -7.24 -10.13 -25.65
C GLN A 30 -5.82 -10.42 -26.17
N GLU A 31 -4.91 -9.44 -26.12
CA GLU A 31 -3.50 -9.57 -26.55
C GLU A 31 -2.56 -8.91 -25.53
N GLY A 32 -2.28 -9.60 -24.43
CA GLY A 32 -1.43 -9.09 -23.33
C GLY A 32 0.00 -8.69 -23.77
N ASP A 33 0.53 -9.35 -24.78
CA ASP A 33 1.89 -9.10 -25.27
C ASP A 33 2.03 -7.77 -26.00
N ALA A 34 1.09 -7.46 -26.88
CA ALA A 34 1.07 -6.19 -27.62
C ALA A 34 0.94 -5.01 -26.65
N THR A 35 0.23 -5.20 -25.55
CA THR A 35 0.03 -4.16 -24.51
C THR A 35 1.31 -3.88 -23.74
N LEU A 36 2.07 -4.91 -23.33
CA LEU A 36 3.35 -4.71 -22.65
C LEU A 36 4.35 -3.98 -23.57
N ASP A 37 4.47 -4.40 -24.83
CA ASP A 37 5.33 -3.74 -25.82
C ASP A 37 5.00 -2.24 -25.95
N GLU A 38 3.72 -1.90 -26.04
CA GLU A 38 3.28 -0.51 -26.17
C GLU A 38 3.57 0.30 -24.90
N ILE A 39 3.32 -0.26 -23.71
CA ILE A 39 3.59 0.42 -22.43
C ILE A 39 5.09 0.70 -22.29
N PHE A 40 5.93 -0.32 -22.48
CA PHE A 40 7.37 -0.15 -22.32
C PHE A 40 7.98 0.74 -23.40
N ARG A 41 7.47 0.68 -24.63
CA ARG A 41 7.84 1.63 -25.68
C ARG A 41 7.46 3.08 -25.33
N TYR A 42 6.29 3.29 -24.75
CA TYR A 42 5.89 4.62 -24.27
C TYR A 42 6.83 5.13 -23.17
N LEU A 43 7.16 4.28 -22.19
CA LEU A 43 8.09 4.64 -21.11
C LEU A 43 9.47 5.01 -21.66
N GLU A 44 9.99 4.24 -22.61
CA GLU A 44 11.31 4.48 -23.18
C GLU A 44 11.35 5.78 -24.03
N LEU A 45 10.26 6.13 -24.70
CA LEU A 45 10.16 7.30 -25.56
C LEU A 45 9.62 8.56 -24.85
N ALA A 46 9.33 8.48 -23.54
CA ALA A 46 8.84 9.61 -22.78
C ALA A 46 9.89 10.73 -22.68
N ASP A 47 9.45 11.97 -22.83
CA ASP A 47 10.33 13.17 -22.77
C ASP A 47 11.04 13.35 -21.41
N LYS A 48 10.53 12.72 -20.38
CA LYS A 48 11.06 12.79 -19.00
C LYS A 48 11.24 11.40 -18.43
N PRO A 49 12.26 11.19 -17.56
CA PRO A 49 12.39 9.94 -16.83
C PRO A 49 11.12 9.60 -16.05
N CYS A 50 10.68 8.36 -16.14
CA CYS A 50 9.48 7.87 -15.50
C CYS A 50 9.81 7.14 -14.19
N ILE A 51 8.89 7.19 -13.24
CA ILE A 51 8.86 6.29 -12.08
C ILE A 51 7.57 5.47 -12.16
N VAL A 52 7.73 4.17 -12.20
CA VAL A 52 6.62 3.20 -12.31
C VAL A 52 6.55 2.40 -11.03
N ALA A 53 5.46 2.56 -10.29
CA ALA A 53 5.18 1.76 -9.11
C ALA A 53 4.16 0.67 -9.44
N ILE A 54 4.51 -0.58 -9.14
CA ILE A 54 3.65 -1.75 -9.32
C ILE A 54 3.35 -2.30 -7.94
N ASP A 55 2.10 -2.12 -7.51
CA ASP A 55 1.63 -2.60 -6.22
C ASP A 55 1.12 -4.04 -6.31
N GLU A 56 1.14 -4.75 -5.16
CA GLU A 56 0.78 -6.15 -5.04
C GLU A 56 1.48 -7.05 -6.09
N PHE A 57 2.76 -6.76 -6.35
CA PHE A 57 3.54 -7.39 -7.42
C PHE A 57 3.54 -8.92 -7.35
N GLN A 58 3.39 -9.52 -6.17
CA GLN A 58 3.29 -10.96 -6.02
C GLN A 58 2.08 -11.58 -6.76
N GLN A 59 1.09 -10.78 -7.14
CA GLN A 59 -0.07 -11.25 -7.92
C GLN A 59 0.35 -11.80 -9.29
N ILE A 60 1.50 -11.40 -9.82
CA ILE A 60 2.02 -11.94 -11.08
C ILE A 60 2.16 -13.47 -11.07
N ASN A 61 2.31 -14.08 -9.89
CA ASN A 61 2.36 -15.54 -9.74
C ASN A 61 1.01 -16.23 -9.99
N THR A 62 -0.09 -15.48 -10.02
CA THR A 62 -1.44 -16.02 -10.22
C THR A 62 -1.89 -15.94 -11.67
N PHE A 63 -1.13 -15.26 -12.53
CA PHE A 63 -1.47 -15.17 -13.94
C PHE A 63 -1.31 -16.52 -14.64
N PRO A 64 -2.27 -16.88 -15.53
CA PRO A 64 -2.26 -18.16 -16.22
C PRO A 64 -1.15 -18.29 -17.27
N GLU A 65 -0.58 -17.17 -17.72
CA GLU A 65 0.47 -17.14 -18.74
C GLU A 65 1.78 -17.70 -18.17
N ASN A 66 2.29 -18.71 -18.84
CA ASN A 66 3.59 -19.25 -18.52
C ASN A 66 4.69 -18.19 -18.80
N ASN A 67 5.62 -18.03 -17.84
CA ASN A 67 6.77 -17.14 -17.95
C ASN A 67 6.49 -15.62 -17.95
N ILE A 68 5.31 -15.17 -17.50
CA ILE A 68 4.99 -13.72 -17.42
C ILE A 68 6.03 -12.95 -16.59
N GLU A 69 6.52 -13.54 -15.48
CA GLU A 69 7.58 -12.94 -14.66
C GLU A 69 8.89 -12.75 -15.44
N ALA A 70 9.32 -13.76 -16.18
CA ALA A 70 10.53 -13.68 -17.00
C ALA A 70 10.38 -12.67 -18.13
N LYS A 71 9.21 -12.60 -18.72
CA LYS A 71 8.88 -11.64 -19.78
C LYS A 71 8.92 -10.21 -19.25
N LEU A 72 8.23 -9.94 -18.15
CA LEU A 72 8.25 -8.62 -17.51
C LEU A 72 9.69 -8.23 -17.09
N ARG A 73 10.46 -9.17 -16.57
CA ARG A 73 11.87 -8.95 -16.23
C ARG A 73 12.68 -8.48 -17.45
N THR A 74 12.44 -9.03 -18.62
CA THR A 74 13.11 -8.62 -19.86
C THR A 74 12.78 -7.18 -20.22
N TYR A 75 11.50 -6.80 -20.18
CA TYR A 75 11.08 -5.43 -20.43
C TYR A 75 11.68 -4.43 -19.44
N VAL A 76 11.62 -4.75 -18.15
CA VAL A 76 12.19 -3.89 -17.09
C VAL A 76 13.69 -3.67 -17.31
N GLN A 77 14.43 -4.71 -17.72
CA GLN A 77 15.88 -4.60 -17.99
C GLN A 77 16.22 -3.75 -19.21
N GLN A 78 15.36 -3.74 -20.21
CA GLN A 78 15.56 -3.01 -21.45
C GLN A 78 15.09 -1.56 -21.39
N CYS A 79 14.25 -1.23 -20.42
CA CYS A 79 13.74 0.12 -20.25
C CYS A 79 14.72 0.97 -19.44
N HIS A 80 15.37 1.94 -20.10
CA HIS A 80 16.39 2.80 -19.49
C HIS A 80 15.82 4.14 -19.00
N ASN A 81 14.67 4.54 -19.53
CA ASN A 81 14.03 5.82 -19.18
C ASN A 81 13.01 5.70 -18.04
N ALA A 82 12.91 4.53 -17.37
CA ALA A 82 12.04 4.35 -16.23
C ALA A 82 12.75 3.65 -15.06
N GLN A 83 12.39 4.06 -13.84
CA GLN A 83 12.72 3.36 -12.61
C GLN A 83 11.48 2.64 -12.09
N PHE A 84 11.66 1.42 -11.61
CA PHE A 84 10.57 0.56 -11.17
C PHE A 84 10.61 0.37 -9.66
N ILE A 85 9.43 0.51 -9.03
CA ILE A 85 9.20 0.22 -7.62
C ILE A 85 8.18 -0.93 -7.56
N PHE A 86 8.57 -2.03 -6.95
CA PHE A 86 7.68 -3.17 -6.73
C PHE A 86 7.29 -3.21 -5.25
N SER A 87 6.01 -3.10 -4.95
CA SER A 87 5.48 -3.25 -3.60
C SER A 87 4.60 -4.48 -3.49
N GLY A 88 4.47 -5.01 -2.27
CA GLY A 88 3.64 -6.16 -2.02
C GLY A 88 3.50 -6.45 -0.54
N SER A 89 2.32 -6.92 -0.15
CA SER A 89 1.96 -7.21 1.24
C SER A 89 2.43 -8.61 1.71
N GLN A 90 2.68 -9.53 0.78
CA GLN A 90 3.11 -10.90 1.09
C GLN A 90 4.64 -10.99 1.16
N ARG A 91 5.22 -10.65 2.32
CA ARG A 91 6.67 -10.56 2.54
C ARG A 91 7.43 -11.82 2.07
N HIS A 92 6.95 -13.02 2.40
CA HIS A 92 7.62 -14.27 1.99
C HIS A 92 7.61 -14.46 0.47
N THR A 93 6.49 -14.19 -0.18
CA THR A 93 6.36 -14.30 -1.64
C THR A 93 7.25 -13.29 -2.34
N MET A 94 7.22 -12.04 -1.90
CA MET A 94 8.09 -10.98 -2.44
C MET A 94 9.57 -11.33 -2.25
N SER A 95 9.98 -11.76 -1.06
CA SER A 95 11.36 -12.19 -0.82
C SER A 95 11.77 -13.38 -1.71
N ALA A 96 10.88 -14.34 -1.91
CA ALA A 96 11.17 -15.48 -2.80
C ALA A 96 11.37 -15.02 -4.26
N MET A 97 10.61 -14.04 -4.75
CA MET A 97 10.74 -13.52 -6.12
C MET A 97 12.09 -12.83 -6.37
N PHE A 98 12.61 -12.09 -5.39
CA PHE A 98 13.82 -11.27 -5.58
C PHE A 98 15.10 -11.88 -4.99
N MET A 99 14.98 -12.86 -4.10
CA MET A 99 16.13 -13.47 -3.41
C MET A 99 16.40 -14.93 -3.76
N ASN A 100 15.48 -15.59 -4.47
CA ASN A 100 15.69 -16.97 -4.90
C ASN A 100 16.37 -17.02 -6.26
N ALA A 101 17.52 -17.70 -6.35
CA ALA A 101 18.34 -17.81 -7.57
C ALA A 101 17.61 -18.47 -8.77
N SER A 102 16.53 -19.22 -8.52
CA SER A 102 15.72 -19.82 -9.59
C SER A 102 14.68 -18.88 -10.19
N ARG A 103 14.54 -17.65 -9.66
CA ARG A 103 13.49 -16.69 -10.10
C ARG A 103 14.05 -15.65 -11.05
N PRO A 104 13.25 -15.19 -12.04
CA PRO A 104 13.70 -14.21 -13.03
C PRO A 104 14.18 -12.89 -12.45
N PHE A 105 13.57 -12.40 -11.38
CA PHE A 105 13.95 -11.14 -10.72
C PHE A 105 15.06 -11.29 -9.67
N TYR A 106 15.73 -12.44 -9.60
CA TYR A 106 16.81 -12.64 -8.65
C TYR A 106 17.87 -11.52 -8.70
N GLN A 107 18.16 -10.93 -7.54
CA GLN A 107 19.15 -9.85 -7.35
C GLN A 107 18.98 -8.65 -8.30
N SER A 108 17.76 -8.35 -8.72
CA SER A 108 17.50 -7.27 -9.69
C SER A 108 17.05 -5.96 -9.04
N VAL A 109 16.84 -5.93 -7.73
CA VAL A 109 16.32 -4.78 -6.99
C VAL A 109 17.08 -4.56 -5.68
N SER A 110 17.01 -3.33 -5.17
CA SER A 110 17.33 -3.04 -3.77
C SER A 110 16.09 -3.28 -2.92
N VAL A 111 16.18 -4.14 -1.92
CA VAL A 111 15.05 -4.49 -1.05
C VAL A 111 14.97 -3.51 0.11
N MET A 112 13.79 -2.94 0.33
CA MET A 112 13.46 -2.14 1.50
C MET A 112 12.33 -2.80 2.27
N HIS A 113 12.58 -3.12 3.54
CA HIS A 113 11.54 -3.65 4.43
C HIS A 113 10.84 -2.49 5.13
N LEU A 114 9.51 -2.49 5.06
CA LEU A 114 8.68 -1.59 5.85
C LEU A 114 8.22 -2.35 7.10
N ASP A 115 8.74 -1.95 8.23
CA ASP A 115 8.32 -2.45 9.53
C ASP A 115 7.19 -1.60 10.12
N SER A 116 6.67 -2.02 11.27
CA SER A 116 5.69 -1.22 12.00
C SER A 116 6.26 0.17 12.35
N ILE A 117 5.40 1.18 12.33
CA ILE A 117 5.77 2.54 12.72
C ILE A 117 6.19 2.51 14.21
N ASP A 118 7.29 3.19 14.53
CA ASP A 118 7.73 3.31 15.93
C ASP A 118 6.62 3.92 16.81
N MET A 119 6.38 3.31 17.95
CA MET A 119 5.28 3.69 18.85
C MET A 119 5.38 5.16 19.31
N LYS A 120 6.58 5.67 19.58
CA LYS A 120 6.76 7.06 20.04
C LYS A 120 6.50 8.06 18.93
N VAL A 121 6.89 7.71 17.71
CA VAL A 121 6.59 8.51 16.51
C VAL A 121 5.09 8.57 16.30
N TYR A 122 4.41 7.41 16.43
CA TYR A 122 2.96 7.35 16.28
C TYR A 122 2.22 8.09 17.40
N ASP A 123 2.70 7.99 18.65
CA ASP A 123 2.14 8.73 19.81
C ASP A 123 2.14 10.24 19.56
N THR A 124 3.28 10.77 19.11
CA THR A 124 3.40 12.21 18.77
C THR A 124 2.41 12.62 17.68
N PHE A 125 2.31 11.82 16.63
CA PHE A 125 1.37 12.05 15.55
C PHE A 125 -0.10 11.97 16.00
N ALA A 126 -0.46 10.94 16.76
CA ALA A 126 -1.82 10.75 17.25
C ALA A 126 -2.24 11.88 18.20
N LYS A 127 -1.38 12.28 19.14
CA LYS A 127 -1.62 13.40 20.05
C LYS A 127 -1.86 14.71 19.29
N ALA A 128 -1.07 14.96 18.22
CA ALA A 128 -1.25 16.15 17.39
C ALA A 128 -2.62 16.15 16.70
N LEU A 129 -3.03 15.03 16.07
CA LEU A 129 -4.34 14.94 15.41
C LEU A 129 -5.51 15.08 16.40
N PHE A 130 -5.40 14.50 17.60
CA PHE A 130 -6.43 14.67 18.62
C PHE A 130 -6.55 16.13 19.04
N ALA A 131 -5.42 16.82 19.22
CA ALA A 131 -5.39 18.24 19.58
C ALA A 131 -5.99 19.15 18.50
N GLU A 132 -5.73 18.87 17.21
CA GLU A 132 -6.35 19.58 16.07
C GLU A 132 -7.88 19.47 16.12
N GLY A 133 -8.41 18.33 16.55
CA GLY A 133 -9.84 18.12 16.73
C GLY A 133 -10.37 18.54 18.11
N ASN A 134 -9.65 19.39 18.85
CA ASN A 134 -10.01 19.82 20.20
C ASN A 134 -10.27 18.62 21.15
N ARG A 135 -9.44 17.59 21.08
CA ARG A 135 -9.47 16.38 21.92
C ARG A 135 -8.10 16.14 22.53
N THR A 136 -8.04 15.35 23.59
CA THR A 136 -6.78 14.99 24.23
C THR A 136 -6.62 13.47 24.24
N LEU A 137 -5.40 13.01 24.05
CA LEU A 137 -5.02 11.63 24.22
C LEU A 137 -4.21 11.49 25.50
N ALA A 138 -4.71 10.73 26.49
CA ALA A 138 -4.01 10.52 27.74
C ALA A 138 -2.75 9.66 27.54
N ASP A 139 -1.78 9.82 28.44
CA ASP A 139 -0.60 8.95 28.46
C ASP A 139 -1.00 7.49 28.72
N GLY A 140 -0.29 6.55 28.10
CA GLY A 140 -0.56 5.12 28.16
C GLY A 140 -1.59 4.62 27.15
N VAL A 141 -2.33 5.50 26.45
CA VAL A 141 -3.30 5.08 25.43
C VAL A 141 -2.60 4.47 24.22
N THR A 142 -1.53 5.09 23.75
CA THR A 142 -0.77 4.59 22.60
C THR A 142 -0.13 3.24 22.90
N GLU A 143 0.42 3.06 24.09
CA GLU A 143 0.95 1.78 24.56
C GLU A 143 -0.14 0.70 24.58
N ALA A 144 -1.33 1.01 25.08
CA ALA A 144 -2.45 0.08 25.12
C ALA A 144 -2.93 -0.31 23.70
N VAL A 145 -2.98 0.65 22.77
CA VAL A 145 -3.30 0.38 21.36
C VAL A 145 -2.25 -0.52 20.73
N TYR A 146 -0.96 -0.25 20.93
CA TYR A 146 0.13 -1.05 20.39
C TYR A 146 0.18 -2.46 20.99
N ALA A 147 -0.15 -2.63 22.27
CA ALA A 147 -0.26 -3.94 22.90
C ALA A 147 -1.33 -4.83 22.24
N ILE A 148 -2.42 -4.24 21.75
CA ILE A 148 -3.50 -4.95 21.04
C ILE A 148 -3.16 -5.16 19.56
N SER A 149 -2.74 -4.10 18.88
CA SER A 149 -2.50 -4.11 17.43
C SER A 149 -1.18 -4.77 17.02
N ASN A 150 -0.30 -4.99 17.99
CA ASN A 150 1.08 -5.46 17.78
C ASN A 150 1.85 -4.59 16.76
N GLY A 151 1.51 -3.29 16.67
CA GLY A 151 2.07 -2.33 15.73
C GLY A 151 1.64 -2.52 14.27
N VAL A 152 0.70 -3.42 13.98
CA VAL A 152 0.15 -3.56 12.64
C VAL A 152 -0.62 -2.30 12.28
N THR A 153 -0.12 -1.55 11.31
CA THR A 153 -0.57 -0.18 10.99
C THR A 153 -2.08 -0.09 10.79
N TRP A 154 -2.67 -1.03 10.06
CA TRP A 154 -4.12 -1.03 9.82
C TRP A 154 -4.94 -1.12 11.11
N TYR A 155 -4.60 -2.06 12.01
CA TYR A 155 -5.28 -2.21 13.30
C TYR A 155 -5.03 -1.02 14.20
N THR A 156 -3.80 -0.50 14.22
CA THR A 156 -3.42 0.70 14.98
C THR A 156 -4.27 1.89 14.54
N GLN A 157 -4.33 2.18 13.26
CA GLN A 157 -5.16 3.26 12.71
C GLN A 157 -6.64 3.07 13.00
N LYS A 158 -7.16 1.85 12.87
CA LYS A 158 -8.57 1.54 13.13
C LYS A 158 -8.94 1.82 14.58
N LEU A 159 -8.09 1.42 15.54
CA LEU A 159 -8.31 1.69 16.96
C LEU A 159 -8.27 3.20 17.27
N PHE A 160 -7.25 3.92 16.78
CA PHE A 160 -7.17 5.37 17.00
C PHE A 160 -8.33 6.12 16.34
N ASN A 161 -8.77 5.72 15.15
CA ASN A 161 -9.92 6.32 14.48
C ASN A 161 -11.22 6.11 15.29
N THR A 162 -11.38 4.91 15.85
CA THR A 162 -12.53 4.60 16.72
C THR A 162 -12.47 5.39 18.03
N LEU A 163 -11.31 5.51 18.65
CA LEU A 163 -11.09 6.33 19.84
C LEU A 163 -11.41 7.81 19.54
N TYR A 164 -10.87 8.35 18.46
CA TYR A 164 -11.09 9.72 18.05
C TYR A 164 -12.59 10.03 17.86
N SER A 165 -13.28 9.15 17.12
CA SER A 165 -14.72 9.30 16.85
C SER A 165 -15.57 9.14 18.10
N GLY A 166 -15.14 8.32 19.06
CA GLY A 166 -15.83 8.08 20.33
C GLY A 166 -15.55 9.13 21.41
N THR A 167 -14.54 10.00 21.20
CA THR A 167 -14.16 11.05 22.16
C THR A 167 -14.83 12.36 21.79
N PRO A 168 -15.72 12.92 22.62
CA PRO A 168 -16.30 14.25 22.36
C PRO A 168 -15.25 15.35 22.31
N GLU A 169 -15.55 16.45 21.62
CA GLU A 169 -14.71 17.65 21.66
C GLU A 169 -14.54 18.15 23.10
N GLY A 170 -13.34 18.60 23.43
CA GLY A 170 -12.96 19.02 24.77
C GLY A 170 -12.71 17.87 25.75
N ALA A 171 -12.93 16.62 25.35
CA ALA A 171 -12.72 15.45 26.20
C ALA A 171 -11.34 14.78 25.97
N THR A 172 -11.01 13.87 26.90
CA THR A 172 -9.76 13.11 26.89
C THR A 172 -10.04 11.61 26.75
N SER A 173 -9.49 10.97 25.71
CA SER A 173 -9.45 9.51 25.60
C SER A 173 -8.53 8.93 26.68
N GLN A 174 -9.02 7.93 27.39
CA GLN A 174 -8.32 7.24 28.46
C GLN A 174 -7.93 5.81 28.06
N VAL A 175 -7.00 5.18 28.75
CA VAL A 175 -6.57 3.79 28.50
C VAL A 175 -7.76 2.81 28.51
N LYS A 176 -8.75 3.01 29.40
CA LYS A 176 -9.95 2.17 29.48
C LYS A 176 -10.81 2.22 28.19
N ASP A 177 -10.73 3.33 27.44
CA ASP A 177 -11.54 3.52 26.24
C ASP A 177 -10.99 2.67 25.07
N VAL A 178 -9.73 2.22 25.15
CA VAL A 178 -9.12 1.35 24.13
C VAL A 178 -9.84 0.00 24.04
N GLN A 179 -10.21 -0.59 25.20
CA GLN A 179 -10.96 -1.84 25.20
C GLN A 179 -12.37 -1.64 24.63
N ASN A 180 -13.03 -0.54 24.96
CA ASN A 180 -14.35 -0.20 24.42
C ASN A 180 -14.29 -0.03 22.89
N ALA A 181 -13.23 0.60 22.37
CA ALA A 181 -13.01 0.76 20.94
C ALA A 181 -12.79 -0.59 20.24
N LEU A 182 -12.01 -1.49 20.85
CA LEU A 182 -11.81 -2.84 20.34
C LEU A 182 -13.13 -3.62 20.29
N ASP A 183 -13.89 -3.60 21.38
CA ASP A 183 -15.18 -4.30 21.48
C ASP A 183 -16.17 -3.78 20.43
N TYR A 184 -16.17 -2.47 20.17
CA TYR A 184 -16.98 -1.85 19.12
C TYR A 184 -16.58 -2.35 17.74
N ILE A 185 -15.26 -2.39 17.44
CA ILE A 185 -14.73 -2.85 16.16
C ILE A 185 -15.13 -4.31 15.93
N ILE A 186 -14.94 -5.19 16.94
CA ILE A 186 -15.28 -6.61 16.84
C ILE A 186 -16.78 -6.79 16.56
N LYS A 187 -17.63 -6.08 17.28
CA LYS A 187 -19.08 -6.16 17.09
C LYS A 187 -19.51 -5.70 15.70
N THR A 188 -18.93 -4.63 15.19
CA THR A 188 -19.31 -4.08 13.88
C THR A 188 -18.80 -4.92 12.71
N GLN A 189 -17.66 -5.61 12.87
CA GLN A 189 -17.11 -6.49 11.82
C GLN A 189 -17.71 -7.90 11.83
N ALA A 190 -18.29 -8.36 12.95
CA ALA A 190 -18.95 -9.66 13.01
C ALA A 190 -20.28 -9.70 12.20
N TYR A 191 -20.77 -8.57 11.73
CA TYR A 191 -21.99 -8.43 10.94
C TYR A 191 -21.74 -8.02 9.47
N SER A 192 -20.49 -8.00 9.02
CA SER A 192 -20.06 -7.75 7.63
C SER A 192 -19.57 -9.02 6.96
#